data_7fa022f15499aff7e42913c2b5d4581e
#
_entry.id   7fa022f15499aff7e42913c2b5d4581e
#
_cell.length_a   1.000
_cell.length_b   1.000
_cell.length_c   1.000
_cell.angle_alpha   90.00
_cell.angle_beta   90.00
_cell.angle_gamma   90.00
#
_symmetry.space_group_name_H-M   'P 1'
#
loop_
_entity.id
_entity.type
_entity.pdbx_description
1 polymer ?
#
loop_
_entity_poly.entity_id
_entity_poly.type
_entity_poly.pdbx_seq_one_letter_code
_entity_poly.pdbx_strand_id
1 'polypeptide(L)'
;DSIEMPNLIQVQKDSYNWFIEEGLGEVLRDVSPIVDYSGNLVLEFLDYYMEEKTKYTLEEAKERDATYATRLHVKVRLINRETGEIKEQEIYLGDFPLMTDSGTFVINGAERVVVSQLVRSPGCYYAQDFDSKTGRRIYTSTVMPIRGAWIEYETDGNDVFWARVDRTRKIPVTTLLRALGIVTDEQITQLFGDENKIKETLAKDPIKTQEEALVEIYKKLRPGELPTTDAARNLFNGLFFDDRRYDLAKVGRFKFNKKLSLATRITGRIAYNDIIDPETGEVLVEKDTVFLKIQQLQFKTVESMLLM
;
A
#
# COMPACT_ATOMS: atom_id res chain seq x y z
N ASP A 1 -23.53 6.34 39.91
CA ASP A 1 -23.23 7.04 38.66
C ASP A 1 -23.74 6.17 37.50
N SER A 2 -24.80 6.62 36.83
CA SER A 2 -25.31 5.93 35.65
C SER A 2 -24.38 6.26 34.46
N ILE A 3 -23.89 5.22 33.82
CA ILE A 3 -23.15 5.38 32.56
C ILE A 3 -24.15 5.80 31.49
N GLU A 4 -23.84 6.86 30.76
CA GLU A 4 -24.66 7.30 29.63
C GLU A 4 -24.68 6.21 28.56
N MET A 5 -25.85 6.02 27.95
CA MET A 5 -26.03 5.05 26.89
C MET A 5 -25.21 5.50 25.67
N PRO A 6 -24.29 4.66 25.13
CA PRO A 6 -23.50 5.04 23.98
C PRO A 6 -24.39 5.23 22.74
N ASN A 7 -24.03 6.21 21.91
CA ASN A 7 -24.71 6.43 20.64
C ASN A 7 -24.30 5.32 19.65
N LEU A 8 -25.22 4.39 19.37
CA LEU A 8 -24.97 3.21 18.53
C LEU A 8 -24.70 3.53 17.05
N ILE A 9 -25.08 4.72 16.58
CA ILE A 9 -24.85 5.18 15.20
C ILE A 9 -23.67 6.16 15.07
N GLN A 10 -22.95 6.39 16.16
CA GLN A 10 -21.84 7.34 16.16
C GLN A 10 -20.74 6.96 15.18
N VAL A 11 -20.44 5.66 15.03
CA VAL A 11 -19.42 5.17 14.10
C VAL A 11 -19.71 5.57 12.66
N GLN A 12 -20.98 5.47 12.22
CA GLN A 12 -21.40 5.87 10.88
C GLN A 12 -21.30 7.39 10.70
N LYS A 13 -21.77 8.17 11.70
CA LYS A 13 -21.73 9.63 11.65
C LYS A 13 -20.29 10.15 11.63
N ASP A 14 -19.45 9.67 12.53
CA ASP A 14 -18.05 10.09 12.61
C ASP A 14 -17.28 9.73 11.32
N SER A 15 -17.53 8.54 10.77
CA SER A 15 -16.93 8.13 9.50
C SER A 15 -17.37 9.00 8.33
N TYR A 16 -18.64 9.38 8.27
CA TYR A 16 -19.17 10.25 7.23
C TYR A 16 -18.64 11.67 7.36
N ASN A 17 -18.61 12.22 8.57
CA ASN A 17 -18.06 13.56 8.81
C ASN A 17 -16.58 13.62 8.45
N TRP A 18 -15.80 12.65 8.88
CA TRP A 18 -14.40 12.55 8.47
C TRP A 18 -14.23 12.48 6.94
N PHE A 19 -15.09 11.69 6.28
CA PHE A 19 -15.02 11.59 4.82
C PHE A 19 -15.30 12.92 4.14
N ILE A 20 -16.29 13.69 4.62
CA ILE A 20 -16.64 14.99 4.06
C ILE A 20 -15.56 16.04 4.36
N GLU A 21 -15.00 16.04 5.57
CA GLU A 21 -14.05 17.07 6.02
C GLU A 21 -12.62 16.80 5.51
N GLU A 22 -12.19 15.54 5.48
CA GLU A 22 -10.81 15.16 5.17
C GLU A 22 -10.69 14.19 4.00
N GLY A 23 -11.48 13.10 4.02
CA GLY A 23 -11.30 11.97 3.10
C GLY A 23 -11.55 12.35 1.64
N LEU A 24 -12.51 13.19 1.34
CA LEU A 24 -12.78 13.67 -0.01
C LEU A 24 -11.60 14.53 -0.52
N GLY A 25 -11.02 15.37 0.34
CA GLY A 25 -9.82 16.13 0.02
C GLY A 25 -8.59 15.23 -0.23
N GLU A 26 -8.43 14.14 0.52
CA GLU A 26 -7.37 13.16 0.27
C GLU A 26 -7.53 12.52 -1.12
N VAL A 27 -8.74 12.10 -1.50
CA VAL A 27 -9.02 11.50 -2.82
C VAL A 27 -8.74 12.49 -3.95
N LEU A 28 -9.13 13.75 -3.79
CA LEU A 28 -8.86 14.79 -4.81
C LEU A 28 -7.35 15.05 -4.95
N ARG A 29 -6.60 15.05 -3.86
CA ARG A 29 -5.12 15.18 -3.89
C ARG A 29 -4.45 13.98 -4.52
N ASP A 30 -4.92 12.76 -4.27
CA ASP A 30 -4.37 11.53 -4.85
C ASP A 30 -4.54 11.47 -6.37
N VAL A 31 -5.65 12.02 -6.89
CA VAL A 31 -5.91 12.10 -8.32
C VAL A 31 -5.15 13.26 -8.98
N SER A 32 -4.85 14.32 -8.22
CA SER A 32 -4.16 15.53 -8.69
C SER A 32 -2.63 15.37 -8.65
N PRO A 33 -1.88 15.90 -9.62
CA PRO A 33 -2.35 16.52 -10.88
C PRO A 33 -2.68 15.49 -11.97
N ILE A 34 -3.61 15.81 -12.84
CA ILE A 34 -3.85 15.07 -14.08
C ILE A 34 -3.07 15.77 -15.19
N VAL A 35 -2.14 15.05 -15.80
CA VAL A 35 -1.23 15.57 -16.82
C VAL A 35 -1.58 14.90 -18.15
N ASP A 36 -1.61 15.66 -19.24
CA ASP A 36 -1.82 15.13 -20.56
C ASP A 36 -0.60 14.32 -21.05
N TYR A 37 -0.76 13.60 -22.17
CA TYR A 37 0.31 12.77 -22.73
C TYR A 37 1.57 13.56 -23.10
N SER A 38 1.41 14.80 -23.54
CA SER A 38 2.54 15.69 -23.91
C SER A 38 3.20 16.36 -22.71
N GLY A 39 2.58 16.33 -21.52
CA GLY A 39 3.03 17.02 -20.32
C GLY A 39 2.78 18.53 -20.33
N ASN A 40 2.12 19.06 -21.35
CA ASN A 40 1.89 20.50 -21.54
C ASN A 40 0.68 21.02 -20.76
N LEU A 41 -0.38 20.21 -20.63
CA LEU A 41 -1.58 20.56 -19.88
C LEU A 41 -1.59 19.85 -18.55
N VAL A 42 -1.78 20.61 -17.48
CA VAL A 42 -1.84 20.10 -16.11
C VAL A 42 -3.13 20.59 -15.47
N LEU A 43 -3.98 19.64 -15.04
CA LEU A 43 -5.20 19.92 -14.30
C LEU A 43 -4.98 19.56 -12.81
N GLU A 44 -5.17 20.56 -11.95
CA GLU A 44 -5.06 20.41 -10.51
C GLU A 44 -6.41 20.62 -9.84
N PHE A 45 -6.72 19.79 -8.84
CA PHE A 45 -7.84 20.00 -7.93
C PHE A 45 -7.32 20.76 -6.70
N LEU A 46 -7.90 21.96 -6.44
CA LEU A 46 -7.43 22.84 -5.37
C LEU A 46 -8.23 22.66 -4.08
N ASP A 47 -9.55 22.77 -4.20
CA ASP A 47 -10.47 22.78 -3.07
C ASP A 47 -11.84 22.27 -3.51
N TYR A 48 -12.69 21.95 -2.53
CA TYR A 48 -14.05 21.51 -2.79
C TYR A 48 -15.01 22.07 -1.75
N TYR A 49 -16.25 22.20 -2.14
CA TYR A 49 -17.34 22.54 -1.23
C TYR A 49 -18.64 21.88 -1.65
N MET A 50 -19.54 21.72 -0.71
CA MET A 50 -20.89 21.25 -0.92
C MET A 50 -21.85 22.41 -0.76
N GLU A 51 -22.88 22.50 -1.61
CA GLU A 51 -23.94 23.49 -1.44
C GLU A 51 -24.71 23.22 -0.15
N GLU A 52 -25.03 24.25 0.61
CA GLU A 52 -25.88 24.11 1.81
C GLU A 52 -27.32 23.71 1.46
N LYS A 53 -27.78 24.13 0.29
CA LYS A 53 -29.16 23.89 -0.17
C LYS A 53 -29.24 22.57 -0.93
N THR A 54 -30.04 21.67 -0.39
CA THR A 54 -30.39 20.40 -1.05
C THR A 54 -31.44 20.62 -2.14
N LYS A 55 -31.43 19.75 -3.15
CA LYS A 55 -32.43 19.79 -4.23
C LYS A 55 -33.83 19.44 -3.77
N TYR A 56 -33.94 18.49 -2.85
CA TYR A 56 -35.15 18.03 -2.22
C TYR A 56 -34.97 17.97 -0.71
N THR A 57 -36.04 18.17 0.03
CA THR A 57 -36.06 17.82 1.46
C THR A 57 -36.03 16.29 1.64
N LEU A 58 -35.76 15.83 2.84
CA LEU A 58 -35.73 14.39 3.13
C LEU A 58 -37.06 13.69 2.80
N GLU A 59 -38.19 14.33 3.14
CA GLU A 59 -39.54 13.82 2.90
C GLU A 59 -39.85 13.82 1.40
N GLU A 60 -39.57 14.91 0.70
CA GLU A 60 -39.76 14.98 -0.75
C GLU A 60 -38.91 13.96 -1.50
N ALA A 61 -37.67 13.67 -1.05
CA ALA A 61 -36.82 12.66 -1.67
C ALA A 61 -37.42 11.26 -1.55
N LYS A 62 -38.05 10.94 -0.40
CA LYS A 62 -38.76 9.66 -0.19
C LYS A 62 -40.05 9.56 -1.03
N GLU A 63 -40.83 10.63 -1.12
CA GLU A 63 -42.08 10.64 -1.87
C GLU A 63 -41.88 10.59 -3.39
N ARG A 64 -40.80 11.18 -3.88
CA ARG A 64 -40.48 11.29 -5.31
C ARG A 64 -39.53 10.20 -5.82
N ASP A 65 -39.23 9.19 -5.04
CA ASP A 65 -38.23 8.17 -5.37
C ASP A 65 -36.88 8.78 -5.80
N ALA A 66 -36.50 9.90 -5.15
CA ALA A 66 -35.28 10.65 -5.44
C ALA A 66 -34.19 10.35 -4.39
N THR A 67 -32.98 10.80 -4.68
CA THR A 67 -31.85 10.73 -3.75
C THR A 67 -31.74 12.03 -2.96
N TYR A 68 -31.63 11.92 -1.65
CA TYR A 68 -31.33 13.05 -0.76
C TYR A 68 -29.85 13.39 -0.89
N ALA A 69 -29.55 14.43 -1.66
CA ALA A 69 -28.19 14.80 -2.04
C ALA A 69 -28.03 16.32 -2.14
N THR A 70 -26.77 16.76 -2.04
CA THR A 70 -26.35 18.13 -2.35
C THR A 70 -25.37 18.14 -3.52
N ARG A 71 -25.15 19.32 -4.08
CA ARG A 71 -24.19 19.49 -5.19
C ARG A 71 -22.79 19.64 -4.65
N LEU A 72 -21.87 18.83 -5.21
CA LEU A 72 -20.45 18.92 -4.96
C LEU A 72 -19.79 19.78 -6.05
N HIS A 73 -19.13 20.84 -5.63
CA HIS A 73 -18.31 21.70 -6.47
C HIS A 73 -16.85 21.56 -6.13
N VAL A 74 -16.01 21.62 -7.16
CA VAL A 74 -14.57 21.51 -7.02
C VAL A 74 -13.91 22.68 -7.73
N LYS A 75 -13.00 23.37 -7.06
CA LYS A 75 -12.17 24.39 -7.65
C LYS A 75 -10.98 23.73 -8.34
N VAL A 76 -10.89 23.96 -9.65
CA VAL A 76 -9.84 23.40 -10.50
C VAL A 76 -8.96 24.48 -11.08
N ARG A 77 -7.70 24.13 -11.33
CA ARG A 77 -6.71 24.95 -12.02
C ARG A 77 -6.19 24.19 -13.21
N LEU A 78 -6.30 24.81 -14.39
CA LEU A 78 -5.69 24.32 -15.61
C LEU A 78 -4.47 25.16 -15.94
N ILE A 79 -3.31 24.52 -16.04
CA ILE A 79 -2.03 25.15 -16.38
C ILE A 79 -1.64 24.69 -17.78
N ASN A 80 -1.44 25.61 -18.69
CA ASN A 80 -0.83 25.35 -19.98
C ASN A 80 0.65 25.77 -19.91
N ARG A 81 1.55 24.80 -19.89
CA ARG A 81 3.00 25.04 -19.77
C ARG A 81 3.62 25.63 -21.03
N GLU A 82 3.01 25.41 -22.19
CA GLU A 82 3.49 25.91 -23.47
C GLU A 82 3.23 27.41 -23.60
N THR A 83 2.02 27.87 -23.21
CA THR A 83 1.63 29.30 -23.30
C THR A 83 1.86 30.05 -21.98
N GLY A 84 2.10 29.35 -20.87
CA GLY A 84 2.18 29.92 -19.52
C GLY A 84 0.81 30.39 -18.98
N GLU A 85 -0.28 30.05 -19.64
CA GLU A 85 -1.62 30.43 -19.22
C GLU A 85 -2.12 29.59 -18.08
N ILE A 86 -2.69 30.23 -17.03
CA ILE A 86 -3.32 29.59 -15.88
C ILE A 86 -4.78 30.01 -15.83
N LYS A 87 -5.68 29.04 -15.82
CA LYS A 87 -7.13 29.25 -15.66
C LYS A 87 -7.63 28.54 -14.41
N GLU A 88 -8.33 29.28 -13.54
CA GLU A 88 -9.03 28.71 -12.38
C GLU A 88 -10.54 28.83 -12.61
N GLN A 89 -11.24 27.76 -12.29
CA GLN A 89 -12.70 27.71 -12.43
C GLN A 89 -13.29 26.75 -11.39
N GLU A 90 -14.48 27.06 -10.93
CA GLU A 90 -15.31 26.13 -10.16
C GLU A 90 -16.13 25.27 -11.11
N ILE A 91 -16.09 23.96 -10.91
CA ILE A 91 -16.85 23.00 -11.70
C ILE A 91 -17.80 22.20 -10.80
N TYR A 92 -18.98 21.93 -11.32
CA TYR A 92 -19.91 20.99 -10.74
C TYR A 92 -19.41 19.56 -11.01
N LEU A 93 -19.11 18.81 -9.94
CA LEU A 93 -18.61 17.44 -10.09
C LEU A 93 -19.74 16.41 -10.10
N GLY A 94 -20.80 16.67 -9.34
CA GLY A 94 -21.95 15.76 -9.25
C GLY A 94 -22.78 15.99 -7.99
N ASP A 95 -23.89 15.25 -7.89
CA ASP A 95 -24.72 15.21 -6.70
C ASP A 95 -24.13 14.19 -5.71
N PHE A 96 -23.93 14.61 -4.46
CA PHE A 96 -23.35 13.79 -3.41
C PHE A 96 -24.41 13.48 -2.35
N PRO A 97 -24.65 12.18 -2.02
CA PRO A 97 -25.66 11.80 -1.03
C PRO A 97 -25.33 12.32 0.37
N LEU A 98 -26.33 12.86 1.03
CA LEU A 98 -26.21 13.34 2.42
C LEU A 98 -26.71 12.27 3.41
N MET A 99 -26.00 12.18 4.53
CA MET A 99 -26.43 11.36 5.65
C MET A 99 -27.55 12.06 6.42
N THR A 100 -28.57 11.31 6.79
CA THR A 100 -29.66 11.79 7.66
C THR A 100 -29.22 11.80 9.13
N ASP A 101 -30.01 12.45 9.99
CA ASP A 101 -29.77 12.46 11.44
C ASP A 101 -29.77 11.05 12.07
N SER A 102 -30.47 10.10 11.45
CA SER A 102 -30.49 8.70 11.87
C SER A 102 -29.30 7.88 11.34
N GLY A 103 -28.34 8.48 10.65
CA GLY A 103 -27.17 7.79 10.12
C GLY A 103 -27.44 6.97 8.86
N THR A 104 -28.52 7.28 8.15
CA THR A 104 -28.96 6.59 6.93
C THR A 104 -28.78 7.47 5.71
N PHE A 105 -28.89 6.88 4.51
CA PHE A 105 -28.93 7.57 3.23
C PHE A 105 -30.26 7.28 2.54
N VAL A 106 -30.86 8.27 1.88
CA VAL A 106 -32.02 8.04 1.02
C VAL A 106 -31.56 8.05 -0.43
N ILE A 107 -31.60 6.87 -1.05
CA ILE A 107 -31.18 6.63 -2.43
C ILE A 107 -32.37 6.12 -3.22
N ASN A 108 -32.79 6.88 -4.24
CA ASN A 108 -33.97 6.56 -5.05
C ASN A 108 -35.20 6.27 -4.16
N GLY A 109 -35.44 7.12 -3.18
CA GLY A 109 -36.55 7.01 -2.24
C GLY A 109 -36.42 5.96 -1.12
N ALA A 110 -35.46 5.02 -1.26
CA ALA A 110 -35.22 3.97 -0.28
C ALA A 110 -34.17 4.40 0.75
N GLU A 111 -34.52 4.23 2.02
CA GLU A 111 -33.59 4.47 3.12
C GLU A 111 -32.62 3.32 3.27
N ARG A 112 -31.32 3.62 3.25
CA ARG A 112 -30.23 2.64 3.25
C ARG A 112 -29.19 2.99 4.30
N VAL A 113 -28.50 1.98 4.81
CA VAL A 113 -27.42 2.11 5.79
C VAL A 113 -26.16 1.50 5.21
N VAL A 114 -25.03 2.18 5.40
CA VAL A 114 -23.71 1.61 5.11
C VAL A 114 -23.33 0.71 6.29
N VAL A 115 -23.18 -0.58 6.01
CA VAL A 115 -22.80 -1.57 7.03
C VAL A 115 -21.30 -1.66 7.09
N SER A 116 -20.73 -1.49 8.30
CA SER A 116 -19.30 -1.66 8.53
C SER A 116 -18.88 -3.10 8.22
N GLN A 117 -17.81 -3.26 7.44
CA GLN A 117 -17.25 -4.56 7.09
C GLN A 117 -15.89 -4.76 7.78
N LEU A 118 -15.74 -5.92 8.42
CA LEU A 118 -14.43 -6.33 8.92
C LEU A 118 -13.59 -6.89 7.78
N VAL A 119 -12.48 -6.22 7.51
CA VAL A 119 -11.52 -6.65 6.51
C VAL A 119 -10.19 -6.98 7.18
N ARG A 120 -9.40 -7.86 6.55
CA ARG A 120 -8.05 -8.12 7.01
C ARG A 120 -7.20 -6.86 6.80
N SER A 121 -6.54 -6.41 7.87
CA SER A 121 -5.72 -5.20 7.81
C SER A 121 -4.54 -5.37 6.84
N PRO A 122 -4.14 -4.34 6.08
CA PRO A 122 -2.91 -4.40 5.32
C PRO A 122 -1.71 -4.65 6.24
N GLY A 123 -0.68 -5.31 5.72
CA GLY A 123 0.53 -5.65 6.47
C GLY A 123 1.14 -6.97 6.04
N CYS A 124 2.05 -7.49 6.85
CA CYS A 124 2.71 -8.76 6.63
C CYS A 124 2.24 -9.79 7.65
N TYR A 125 1.83 -10.96 7.16
CA TYR A 125 1.33 -12.08 7.95
C TYR A 125 2.27 -13.28 7.80
N TYR A 126 2.50 -13.97 8.91
CA TYR A 126 3.34 -15.18 8.96
C TYR A 126 2.53 -16.32 9.53
N ALA A 127 2.68 -17.49 8.95
CA ALA A 127 2.13 -18.73 9.47
C ALA A 127 3.15 -19.86 9.37
N GLN A 128 2.96 -20.87 10.20
CA GLN A 128 3.74 -22.10 10.18
C GLN A 128 2.78 -23.27 10.13
N ASP A 129 3.08 -24.23 9.29
CA ASP A 129 2.33 -25.48 9.13
C ASP A 129 3.28 -26.64 8.97
N PHE A 130 2.74 -27.86 8.85
CA PHE A 130 3.51 -29.07 8.62
C PHE A 130 3.11 -29.70 7.30
N ASP A 131 4.10 -30.07 6.49
CA ASP A 131 3.86 -30.87 5.29
C ASP A 131 3.43 -32.28 5.70
N SER A 132 2.22 -32.68 5.33
CA SER A 132 1.65 -33.98 5.64
C SER A 132 2.43 -35.16 5.07
N LYS A 133 3.22 -34.94 4.00
CA LYS A 133 4.00 -35.98 3.32
C LYS A 133 5.40 -36.13 3.91
N THR A 134 6.07 -35.04 4.17
CA THR A 134 7.47 -35.02 4.64
C THR A 134 7.61 -34.83 6.14
N GLY A 135 6.54 -34.43 6.85
CA GLY A 135 6.58 -34.06 8.26
C GLY A 135 7.41 -32.80 8.58
N ARG A 136 7.92 -32.12 7.56
CA ARG A 136 8.73 -30.91 7.72
C ARG A 136 7.85 -29.69 7.97
N ARG A 137 8.43 -28.71 8.66
CA ARG A 137 7.78 -27.40 8.87
C ARG A 137 7.78 -26.60 7.60
N ILE A 138 6.60 -26.10 7.23
CA ILE A 138 6.40 -25.17 6.13
C ILE A 138 6.13 -23.79 6.72
N TYR A 139 6.79 -22.80 6.19
CA TYR A 139 6.58 -21.40 6.56
C TYR A 139 5.92 -20.67 5.42
N THR A 140 4.89 -19.90 5.74
CA THR A 140 4.22 -19.04 4.78
C THR A 140 4.23 -17.60 5.28
N SER A 141 4.34 -16.67 4.34
CA SER A 141 4.22 -15.25 4.60
C SER A 141 3.40 -14.59 3.51
N THR A 142 2.51 -13.70 3.88
CA THR A 142 1.67 -12.95 2.95
C THR A 142 1.83 -11.48 3.18
N VAL A 143 2.22 -10.75 2.16
CA VAL A 143 2.25 -9.29 2.11
C VAL A 143 0.95 -8.81 1.50
N MET A 144 0.15 -8.12 2.29
CA MET A 144 -1.15 -7.57 1.89
C MET A 144 -1.08 -6.05 1.85
N PRO A 145 -1.20 -5.41 0.68
CA PRO A 145 -1.46 -3.98 0.59
C PRO A 145 -2.94 -3.67 0.88
N ILE A 146 -3.29 -2.40 1.07
CA ILE A 146 -4.69 -1.96 1.06
C ILE A 146 -5.24 -1.95 -0.36
N ARG A 147 -4.39 -1.60 -1.32
CA ARG A 147 -4.66 -1.62 -2.76
C ARG A 147 -3.47 -2.20 -3.49
N GLY A 148 -3.72 -3.13 -4.40
CA GLY A 148 -2.69 -3.74 -5.25
C GLY A 148 -2.54 -5.24 -5.09
N ALA A 149 -1.52 -5.80 -5.74
CA ALA A 149 -1.25 -7.22 -5.78
C ALA A 149 -0.69 -7.76 -4.46
N TRP A 150 -1.17 -8.92 -4.05
CA TRP A 150 -0.61 -9.63 -2.90
C TRP A 150 0.66 -10.38 -3.31
N ILE A 151 1.60 -10.48 -2.39
CA ILE A 151 2.75 -11.35 -2.53
C ILE A 151 2.68 -12.39 -1.42
N GLU A 152 2.66 -13.66 -1.83
CA GLU A 152 2.66 -14.80 -0.92
C GLU A 152 3.99 -15.53 -1.05
N TYR A 153 4.61 -15.84 0.06
CA TYR A 153 5.83 -16.62 0.14
C TYR A 153 5.54 -17.95 0.83
N GLU A 154 6.11 -19.03 0.33
CA GLU A 154 6.00 -20.34 0.95
C GLU A 154 7.30 -21.14 0.83
N THR A 155 7.65 -21.93 1.86
CA THR A 155 8.66 -22.96 1.75
C THR A 155 7.99 -24.29 1.50
N ASP A 156 8.56 -25.14 0.64
CA ASP A 156 8.03 -26.49 0.39
C ASP A 156 8.77 -27.54 1.23
N GLY A 157 8.29 -28.80 1.16
CA GLY A 157 8.90 -29.94 1.83
C GLY A 157 10.32 -30.29 1.37
N ASN A 158 10.80 -29.70 0.26
CA ASN A 158 12.16 -29.86 -0.26
C ASN A 158 13.07 -28.67 0.09
N ASP A 159 12.64 -27.82 1.03
CA ASP A 159 13.34 -26.62 1.44
C ASP A 159 13.51 -25.57 0.35
N VAL A 160 12.69 -25.60 -0.69
CA VAL A 160 12.66 -24.58 -1.75
C VAL A 160 11.75 -23.43 -1.36
N PHE A 161 12.22 -22.22 -1.57
CA PHE A 161 11.49 -21.00 -1.26
C PHE A 161 10.79 -20.44 -2.50
N TRP A 162 9.47 -20.39 -2.45
CA TRP A 162 8.60 -19.99 -3.53
C TRP A 162 7.92 -18.64 -3.26
N ALA A 163 7.65 -17.91 -4.32
CA ALA A 163 6.83 -16.70 -4.29
C ALA A 163 5.64 -16.85 -5.24
N ARG A 164 4.52 -16.25 -4.89
CA ARG A 164 3.34 -16.05 -5.75
C ARG A 164 2.99 -14.59 -5.80
N VAL A 165 2.75 -14.09 -6.98
CA VAL A 165 2.27 -12.73 -7.21
C VAL A 165 0.80 -12.82 -7.59
N ASP A 166 -0.07 -12.11 -6.86
CA ASP A 166 -1.49 -12.00 -7.15
C ASP A 166 -2.21 -13.36 -7.41
N ARG A 167 -2.00 -14.34 -6.53
CA ARG A 167 -2.59 -15.68 -6.58
C ARG A 167 -2.26 -16.50 -7.84
N THR A 168 -1.23 -16.14 -8.57
CA THR A 168 -0.77 -16.90 -9.75
C THR A 168 0.01 -18.17 -9.38
N ARG A 169 0.54 -18.85 -10.39
CA ARG A 169 1.42 -20.00 -10.16
C ARG A 169 2.71 -19.56 -9.49
N LYS A 170 3.20 -20.39 -8.57
CA LYS A 170 4.43 -20.14 -7.83
C LYS A 170 5.66 -20.08 -8.73
N ILE A 171 6.58 -19.22 -8.38
CA ILE A 171 7.90 -19.04 -8.97
C ILE A 171 8.95 -19.15 -7.86
N PRO A 172 10.20 -19.54 -8.15
CA PRO A 172 11.27 -19.44 -7.16
C PRO A 172 11.41 -18.01 -6.64
N VAL A 173 11.67 -17.83 -5.36
CA VAL A 173 11.86 -16.47 -4.80
C VAL A 173 13.04 -15.76 -5.43
N THR A 174 14.06 -16.49 -5.87
CA THR A 174 15.24 -15.99 -6.58
C THR A 174 14.87 -15.32 -7.90
N THR A 175 13.88 -15.86 -8.64
CA THR A 175 13.30 -15.20 -9.82
C THR A 175 12.70 -13.83 -9.48
N LEU A 176 11.96 -13.72 -8.37
CA LEU A 176 11.40 -12.44 -7.93
C LEU A 176 12.52 -11.46 -7.54
N LEU A 177 13.56 -11.93 -6.84
CA LEU A 177 14.71 -11.10 -6.47
C LEU A 177 15.47 -10.56 -7.69
N ARG A 178 15.66 -11.41 -8.71
CA ARG A 178 16.27 -10.99 -9.97
C ARG A 178 15.43 -9.94 -10.70
N ALA A 179 14.12 -10.10 -10.72
CA ALA A 179 13.22 -9.09 -11.28
C ALA A 179 13.33 -7.73 -10.56
N LEU A 180 13.58 -7.75 -9.23
CA LEU A 180 13.84 -6.55 -8.41
C LEU A 180 15.23 -5.96 -8.57
N GLY A 181 16.15 -6.60 -9.34
CA GLY A 181 17.49 -6.09 -9.63
C GLY A 181 18.62 -6.77 -8.85
N ILE A 182 18.35 -7.76 -8.00
CA ILE A 182 19.36 -8.59 -7.33
C ILE A 182 19.65 -9.78 -8.25
N VAL A 183 20.59 -9.59 -9.20
CA VAL A 183 20.69 -10.47 -10.36
C VAL A 183 21.58 -11.69 -10.11
N THR A 184 22.75 -11.50 -9.44
CA THR A 184 23.73 -12.58 -9.33
C THR A 184 23.49 -13.50 -8.13
N ASP A 185 23.92 -14.77 -8.26
CA ASP A 185 23.80 -15.75 -7.18
C ASP A 185 24.60 -15.31 -5.95
N GLU A 186 25.75 -14.63 -6.16
CA GLU A 186 26.59 -14.07 -5.09
C GLU A 186 25.86 -12.95 -4.33
N GLN A 187 25.17 -12.04 -5.03
CA GLN A 187 24.39 -10.98 -4.41
C GLN A 187 23.26 -11.56 -3.55
N ILE A 188 22.56 -12.58 -4.07
CA ILE A 188 21.49 -13.25 -3.32
C ILE A 188 22.06 -13.94 -2.09
N THR A 189 23.17 -14.67 -2.22
CA THR A 189 23.83 -15.34 -1.10
C THR A 189 24.36 -14.34 -0.07
N GLN A 190 24.91 -13.21 -0.50
CA GLN A 190 25.37 -12.14 0.38
C GLN A 190 24.21 -11.54 1.20
N LEU A 191 23.02 -11.38 0.56
CA LEU A 191 21.84 -10.80 1.20
C LEU A 191 21.24 -11.74 2.28
N PHE A 192 21.13 -13.03 1.99
CA PHE A 192 20.46 -14.01 2.86
C PHE A 192 21.41 -14.83 3.73
N GLY A 193 22.72 -14.75 3.49
CA GLY A 193 23.71 -15.61 4.12
C GLY A 193 23.72 -17.04 3.54
N ASP A 194 24.40 -17.92 4.22
CA ASP A 194 24.63 -19.33 3.80
C ASP A 194 23.45 -20.23 4.18
N GLU A 195 22.22 -19.83 3.82
CA GLU A 195 20.99 -20.56 4.13
C GLU A 195 20.72 -21.68 3.12
N ASN A 196 20.51 -22.91 3.62
CA ASN A 196 20.24 -24.08 2.78
C ASN A 196 19.01 -23.88 1.87
N LYS A 197 17.94 -23.23 2.37
CA LYS A 197 16.74 -22.97 1.56
C LYS A 197 17.02 -22.11 0.34
N ILE A 198 17.91 -21.16 0.46
CA ILE A 198 18.33 -20.31 -0.66
C ILE A 198 19.18 -21.09 -1.66
N LYS A 199 20.10 -21.93 -1.20
CA LYS A 199 20.90 -22.80 -2.06
C LYS A 199 20.03 -23.76 -2.88
N GLU A 200 19.08 -24.44 -2.23
CA GLU A 200 18.13 -25.33 -2.91
C GLU A 200 17.25 -24.58 -3.90
N THR A 201 16.88 -23.35 -3.58
CA THR A 201 16.09 -22.49 -4.47
C THR A 201 16.91 -22.06 -5.67
N LEU A 202 18.16 -21.64 -5.50
CA LEU A 202 19.08 -21.27 -6.58
C LEU A 202 19.37 -22.45 -7.51
N ALA A 203 19.49 -23.67 -6.96
CA ALA A 203 19.69 -24.89 -7.75
C ALA A 203 18.48 -25.23 -8.64
N LYS A 204 17.28 -24.85 -8.21
CA LYS A 204 16.03 -25.06 -8.99
C LYS A 204 15.69 -23.94 -9.96
N ASP A 205 16.27 -22.75 -9.79
CA ASP A 205 15.97 -21.58 -10.60
C ASP A 205 16.82 -21.58 -11.88
N PRO A 206 16.23 -21.80 -13.06
CA PRO A 206 16.96 -21.79 -14.32
C PRO A 206 17.30 -20.36 -14.80
N ILE A 207 16.68 -19.34 -14.20
CA ILE A 207 16.77 -17.94 -14.64
C ILE A 207 18.04 -17.32 -14.09
N LYS A 208 18.75 -16.55 -14.94
CA LYS A 208 20.01 -15.90 -14.56
C LYS A 208 20.03 -14.39 -14.78
N THR A 209 19.10 -13.86 -15.56
CA THR A 209 19.06 -12.43 -15.89
C THR A 209 17.80 -11.75 -15.37
N GLN A 210 17.84 -10.43 -15.20
CA GLN A 210 16.67 -9.65 -14.78
C GLN A 210 15.55 -9.70 -15.83
N GLU A 211 15.92 -9.64 -17.10
CA GLU A 211 14.96 -9.64 -18.21
C GLU A 211 14.19 -10.95 -18.30
N GLU A 212 14.90 -12.08 -18.21
CA GLU A 212 14.26 -13.40 -18.16
C GLU A 212 13.33 -13.53 -16.96
N ALA A 213 13.71 -12.99 -15.79
CA ALA A 213 12.90 -13.02 -14.59
C ALA A 213 11.59 -12.22 -14.77
N LEU A 214 11.67 -11.01 -15.34
CA LEU A 214 10.49 -10.20 -15.65
C LEU A 214 9.56 -10.89 -16.65
N VAL A 215 10.12 -11.49 -17.68
CA VAL A 215 9.37 -12.24 -18.69
C VAL A 215 8.70 -13.48 -18.09
N GLU A 216 9.37 -14.20 -17.19
CA GLU A 216 8.78 -15.35 -16.52
C GLU A 216 7.61 -14.95 -15.60
N ILE A 217 7.74 -13.86 -14.85
CA ILE A 217 6.66 -13.31 -14.04
C ILE A 217 5.48 -12.90 -14.94
N TYR A 218 5.75 -12.23 -16.06
CA TYR A 218 4.72 -11.84 -17.01
C TYR A 218 3.94 -13.03 -17.54
N LYS A 219 4.60 -14.12 -17.92
CA LYS A 219 3.96 -15.35 -18.40
C LYS A 219 3.04 -15.98 -17.34
N LYS A 220 3.39 -15.85 -16.04
CA LYS A 220 2.53 -16.34 -14.95
C LYS A 220 1.31 -15.47 -14.74
N LEU A 221 1.47 -14.16 -14.88
CA LEU A 221 0.40 -13.16 -14.70
C LEU A 221 -0.56 -13.13 -15.89
N ARG A 222 -0.03 -13.27 -17.11
CA ARG A 222 -0.79 -13.24 -18.37
C ARG A 222 -0.48 -14.44 -19.26
N PRO A 223 -1.03 -15.61 -18.91
CA PRO A 223 -0.83 -16.80 -19.71
C PRO A 223 -1.45 -16.64 -21.11
N GLY A 224 -0.70 -17.00 -22.14
CA GLY A 224 -1.15 -16.95 -23.54
C GLY A 224 -0.74 -15.69 -24.31
N GLU A 225 -0.20 -14.67 -23.65
CA GLU A 225 0.38 -13.52 -24.34
C GLU A 225 1.88 -13.74 -24.61
N LEU A 226 2.36 -13.21 -25.74
CA LEU A 226 3.80 -13.20 -26.05
C LEU A 226 4.45 -12.01 -25.32
N PRO A 227 5.31 -12.28 -24.32
CA PRO A 227 5.93 -11.22 -23.56
C PRO A 227 7.05 -10.53 -24.34
N THR A 228 7.05 -9.19 -24.32
CA THR A 228 8.24 -8.40 -24.63
C THR A 228 8.86 -7.93 -23.33
N THR A 229 10.17 -7.69 -23.31
CA THR A 229 10.87 -7.25 -22.11
C THR A 229 10.30 -5.94 -21.55
N ASP A 230 9.96 -5.00 -22.43
CA ASP A 230 9.39 -3.70 -22.04
C ASP A 230 7.98 -3.86 -21.47
N ALA A 231 7.12 -4.69 -22.08
CA ALA A 231 5.78 -4.96 -21.55
C ALA A 231 5.86 -5.65 -20.18
N ALA A 232 6.81 -6.58 -20.00
CA ALA A 232 7.02 -7.26 -18.73
C ALA A 232 7.49 -6.28 -17.63
N ARG A 233 8.43 -5.39 -17.96
CA ARG A 233 8.92 -4.36 -17.04
C ARG A 233 7.81 -3.38 -16.65
N ASN A 234 7.04 -2.91 -17.63
CA ASN A 234 5.93 -1.98 -17.39
C ASN A 234 4.84 -2.62 -16.53
N LEU A 235 4.50 -3.88 -16.77
CA LEU A 235 3.54 -4.62 -15.95
C LEU A 235 4.04 -4.75 -14.51
N PHE A 236 5.27 -5.19 -14.31
CA PHE A 236 5.87 -5.38 -12.99
C PHE A 236 5.96 -4.06 -12.21
N ASN A 237 6.42 -2.99 -12.87
CA ASN A 237 6.47 -1.66 -12.27
C ASN A 237 5.07 -1.14 -11.91
N GLY A 238 4.09 -1.34 -12.78
CA GLY A 238 2.71 -0.95 -12.51
C GLY A 238 2.05 -1.72 -11.35
N LEU A 239 2.51 -2.95 -11.06
CA LEU A 239 1.98 -3.74 -9.95
C LEU A 239 2.49 -3.32 -8.58
N PHE A 240 3.76 -2.87 -8.48
CA PHE A 240 4.43 -2.67 -7.20
C PHE A 240 4.98 -1.27 -6.96
N PHE A 241 5.24 -0.50 -8.03
CA PHE A 241 5.93 0.79 -7.97
C PHE A 241 5.10 1.95 -8.55
N ASP A 242 3.84 1.72 -8.86
CA ASP A 242 2.89 2.77 -9.25
C ASP A 242 2.03 3.11 -8.02
N ASP A 243 2.21 4.30 -7.45
CA ASP A 243 1.50 4.79 -6.27
C ASP A 243 -0.03 4.79 -6.45
N ARG A 244 -0.50 4.91 -7.69
CA ARG A 244 -1.94 4.85 -8.02
C ARG A 244 -2.50 3.44 -7.94
N ARG A 245 -1.67 2.41 -8.08
CA ARG A 245 -2.07 1.00 -8.15
C ARG A 245 -1.69 0.19 -6.92
N TYR A 246 -0.63 0.58 -6.21
CA TYR A 246 -0.12 -0.13 -5.05
C TYR A 246 0.02 0.80 -3.85
N ASP A 247 -0.65 0.47 -2.75
CA ASP A 247 -0.55 1.23 -1.51
C ASP A 247 -0.64 0.30 -0.29
N LEU A 248 0.27 0.48 0.65
CA LEU A 248 0.28 -0.22 1.94
C LEU A 248 -0.55 0.51 3.00
N ALA A 249 -0.89 1.77 2.76
CA ALA A 249 -1.47 2.72 3.73
C ALA A 249 -0.62 2.90 5.01
N LYS A 250 -0.97 3.89 5.83
CA LYS A 250 -0.27 4.17 7.11
C LYS A 250 -0.26 2.95 8.05
N VAL A 251 -1.37 2.21 8.11
CA VAL A 251 -1.51 1.02 8.98
C VAL A 251 -0.60 -0.12 8.52
N GLY A 252 -0.53 -0.39 7.21
CA GLY A 252 0.35 -1.41 6.64
C GLY A 252 1.82 -1.06 6.90
N ARG A 253 2.23 0.16 6.64
CA ARG A 253 3.61 0.66 6.91
C ARG A 253 3.96 0.54 8.40
N PHE A 254 3.06 0.95 9.30
CA PHE A 254 3.26 0.78 10.74
C PHE A 254 3.47 -0.69 11.13
N LYS A 255 2.67 -1.62 10.59
CA LYS A 255 2.81 -3.06 10.87
C LYS A 255 4.12 -3.62 10.33
N PHE A 256 4.55 -3.20 9.14
CA PHE A 256 5.86 -3.55 8.60
C PHE A 256 6.98 -3.05 9.52
N ASN A 257 6.98 -1.79 9.87
CA ASN A 257 7.97 -1.20 10.75
C ASN A 257 8.01 -1.89 12.11
N LYS A 258 6.85 -2.22 12.69
CA LYS A 258 6.78 -2.97 13.96
C LYS A 258 7.42 -4.35 13.88
N LYS A 259 7.24 -5.08 12.77
CA LYS A 259 7.76 -6.44 12.58
C LYS A 259 9.21 -6.47 12.08
N LEU A 260 9.58 -5.49 11.25
CA LEU A 260 10.88 -5.40 10.60
C LEU A 260 11.74 -4.25 11.14
N SER A 261 11.36 -3.66 12.27
CA SER A 261 12.08 -2.56 12.91
C SER A 261 13.57 -2.87 13.03
N LEU A 262 14.40 -1.98 12.52
CA LEU A 262 15.84 -2.09 12.60
C LEU A 262 16.28 -2.26 14.05
N ALA A 263 15.74 -1.46 14.96
CA ALA A 263 16.02 -1.51 16.38
C ALA A 263 15.84 -2.93 16.97
N THR A 264 14.74 -3.63 16.63
CA THR A 264 14.49 -4.99 17.10
C THR A 264 15.47 -6.00 16.48
N ARG A 265 15.86 -5.80 15.23
CA ARG A 265 16.75 -6.71 14.48
C ARG A 265 18.21 -6.60 14.89
N ILE A 266 18.67 -5.41 15.26
CA ILE A 266 20.06 -5.18 15.70
C ILE A 266 20.28 -5.51 17.19
N THR A 267 19.23 -5.57 18.01
CA THR A 267 19.36 -5.88 19.45
C THR A 267 20.11 -7.19 19.66
N GLY A 268 21.15 -7.15 20.48
CA GLY A 268 22.03 -8.29 20.77
C GLY A 268 23.04 -8.60 19.66
N ARG A 269 23.09 -7.81 18.59
CA ARG A 269 24.15 -7.87 17.58
C ARG A 269 25.31 -6.96 17.98
N ILE A 270 26.45 -7.17 17.36
CA ILE A 270 27.68 -6.41 17.60
C ILE A 270 27.87 -5.41 16.44
N ALA A 271 28.19 -4.16 16.75
CA ALA A 271 28.49 -3.14 15.76
C ALA A 271 29.81 -3.47 15.05
N TYR A 272 29.79 -3.53 13.73
CA TYR A 272 31.01 -3.82 12.94
C TYR A 272 31.93 -2.61 12.79
N ASN A 273 31.34 -1.41 12.71
CA ASN A 273 32.03 -0.12 12.66
C ASN A 273 31.40 0.84 13.64
N ASP A 274 32.08 1.96 13.91
CA ASP A 274 31.49 3.08 14.62
C ASP A 274 30.29 3.62 13.87
N ILE A 275 29.19 3.83 14.57
CA ILE A 275 27.99 4.43 14.01
C ILE A 275 27.95 5.89 14.44
N ILE A 276 28.04 6.78 13.46
CA ILE A 276 28.15 8.23 13.65
C ILE A 276 26.85 8.86 13.20
N ASP A 277 26.35 9.81 13.96
CA ASP A 277 25.22 10.65 13.55
C ASP A 277 25.66 11.55 12.38
N PRO A 278 25.02 11.49 11.22
CA PRO A 278 25.41 12.27 10.05
C PRO A 278 25.22 13.80 10.23
N GLU A 279 24.36 14.23 11.17
CA GLU A 279 24.10 15.66 11.40
C GLU A 279 25.03 16.26 12.47
N THR A 280 25.24 15.53 13.56
CA THR A 280 26.03 16.04 14.70
C THR A 280 27.47 15.60 14.67
N GLY A 281 27.80 14.53 13.93
CA GLY A 281 29.13 13.92 13.94
C GLY A 281 29.47 13.16 15.22
N GLU A 282 28.52 13.00 16.15
CA GLU A 282 28.72 12.24 17.37
C GLU A 282 28.72 10.74 17.12
N VAL A 283 29.61 10.00 17.81
CA VAL A 283 29.62 8.54 17.76
C VAL A 283 28.49 8.01 18.64
N LEU A 284 27.43 7.46 18.00
CA LEU A 284 26.28 6.89 18.69
C LEU A 284 26.56 5.52 19.26
N VAL A 285 27.36 4.72 18.59
CA VAL A 285 27.77 3.37 19.02
C VAL A 285 29.17 3.11 18.53
N GLU A 286 30.05 2.73 19.44
CA GLU A 286 31.42 2.34 19.12
C GLU A 286 31.47 0.93 18.50
N LYS A 287 32.46 0.72 17.65
CA LYS A 287 32.78 -0.59 17.08
C LYS A 287 32.89 -1.67 18.18
N ASP A 288 32.52 -2.89 17.85
CA ASP A 288 32.55 -4.08 18.72
C ASP A 288 31.66 -4.00 19.98
N THR A 289 30.78 -2.98 20.04
CA THR A 289 29.79 -2.85 21.13
C THR A 289 28.51 -3.62 20.79
N VAL A 290 27.94 -4.30 21.81
CA VAL A 290 26.65 -5.00 21.67
C VAL A 290 25.51 -4.00 21.78
N PHE A 291 24.58 -3.99 20.80
CA PHE A 291 23.38 -3.16 20.83
C PHE A 291 22.45 -3.56 21.99
N LEU A 292 22.31 -2.69 22.97
CA LEU A 292 21.39 -2.84 24.11
C LEU A 292 20.04 -2.18 23.81
N LYS A 293 18.98 -2.66 24.49
CA LYS A 293 17.60 -2.16 24.30
C LYS A 293 17.43 -0.65 24.56
N ILE A 294 18.30 -0.04 25.36
CA ILE A 294 18.27 1.39 25.69
C ILE A 294 18.75 2.26 24.52
N GLN A 295 19.69 1.79 23.73
CA GLN A 295 20.21 2.49 22.54
C GLN A 295 19.18 2.54 21.39
N GLN A 296 18.10 1.76 21.47
CA GLN A 296 17.00 1.76 20.49
C GLN A 296 16.24 3.09 20.42
N LEU A 297 16.20 3.89 21.50
CA LEU A 297 15.50 5.17 21.52
C LEU A 297 16.24 6.24 20.71
N GLN A 298 17.55 6.20 20.67
CA GLN A 298 18.39 7.09 19.86
C GLN A 298 18.31 6.74 18.37
N PHE A 299 18.27 5.43 18.03
CA PHE A 299 18.11 4.98 16.65
C PHE A 299 16.72 5.24 16.05
N LYS A 300 15.65 5.31 16.85
CA LYS A 300 14.32 5.70 16.35
C LYS A 300 14.30 7.12 15.77
N THR A 301 15.12 7.99 16.29
CA THR A 301 15.25 9.37 15.80
C THR A 301 15.99 9.39 14.45
N VAL A 302 17.03 8.56 14.29
CA VAL A 302 17.80 8.41 13.03
C VAL A 302 17.00 7.66 11.96
N GLU A 303 16.22 6.63 12.34
CA GLU A 303 15.34 5.88 11.42
C GLU A 303 14.21 6.75 10.86
N SER A 304 13.66 7.68 11.65
CA SER A 304 12.68 8.64 11.17
C SER A 304 13.28 9.69 10.22
N MET A 305 14.57 9.97 10.29
CA MET A 305 15.29 10.89 9.38
C MET A 305 15.75 10.22 8.08
N LEU A 306 16.03 8.92 8.09
CA LEU A 306 16.43 8.16 6.90
C LEU A 306 15.23 7.72 6.04
N LEU A 307 13.99 7.88 6.53
CA LEU A 307 12.75 7.52 5.84
C LEU A 307 11.95 8.75 5.36
N MET A 308 12.48 9.96 5.51
CA MET A 308 12.05 11.19 4.84
C MET A 308 12.89 11.43 3.58
#